data_b9e877b3ec99a8a430bdf3c7f6afc5fe
#
_entry.id   b9e877b3ec99a8a430bdf3c7f6afc5fe
#
_cell.length_a   1.000
_cell.length_b   1.000
_cell.length_c   1.000
_cell.angle_alpha   90.00
_cell.angle_beta   90.00
_cell.angle_gamma   90.00
#
_symmetry.space_group_name_H-M   'P 1'
#
loop_
_entity.id
_entity.type
_entity.pdbx_description
1 polymer ?
#
loop_
_entity_poly.entity_id
_entity_poly.type
_entity_poly.pdbx_seq_one_letter_code
_entity_poly.pdbx_strand_id
1 'polypeptide(L)'
;YKIKPLRDASSSTLLPAVVNYRVADGQRMGRFKTNPKEAEAIVTLMKACMEQDEYQGKTFGVISLLGDEQVKVIQREIEQEIDAKEIVSRNILCGNSANFQGDERDVVFLSLVDSGDGTGPLSMMGFGVDDAMRKRYNVAASRARDQLWVVHSLDAANDLKPGDMRKRLIDYAANPHALDVQHTEIEAHSESPFELAVATNLSDRGYHLVQQWKVGAYRLDMVALCGKKMVAIECDGERWHSGEEKVREDMERQTILERLGWRFIRIRGSEYYRAPEETMERVVSELTAFGIEPETAEDSNSSEQRTSELLS
;
A
#
# COMPACT_ATOMS: atom_id res chain seq x y z
N TYR A 1 8.43 10.49 0.75
CA TYR A 1 8.53 10.58 2.22
C TYR A 1 8.85 9.19 2.74
N LYS A 2 10.07 8.97 3.23
CA LYS A 2 10.37 7.80 4.07
C LYS A 2 9.80 8.08 5.46
N ILE A 3 8.71 7.43 5.82
CA ILE A 3 8.22 7.41 7.20
C ILE A 3 9.24 6.58 8.00
N LYS A 4 10.02 7.25 8.85
CA LYS A 4 10.88 6.53 9.79
C LYS A 4 10.02 6.18 10.99
N PRO A 5 9.94 4.91 11.40
CA PRO A 5 9.28 4.54 12.65
C PRO A 5 9.99 5.28 13.79
N LEU A 6 9.23 6.03 14.58
CA LEU A 6 9.77 6.75 15.74
C LEU A 6 9.97 5.82 16.95
N ARG A 7 9.37 4.62 16.91
CA ARG A 7 9.50 3.58 17.94
C ARG A 7 9.87 2.27 17.30
N ASP A 8 10.61 1.47 18.00
CA ASP A 8 10.84 0.07 17.65
C ASP A 8 9.51 -0.71 17.78
N ALA A 9 9.18 -1.53 16.77
CA ALA A 9 8.00 -2.39 16.78
C ALA A 9 7.94 -3.31 18.02
N SER A 10 9.11 -3.65 18.57
CA SER A 10 9.23 -4.43 19.81
C SER A 10 8.78 -3.68 21.07
N SER A 11 8.58 -2.36 21.01
CA SER A 11 8.14 -1.54 22.14
C SER A 11 6.62 -1.42 22.27
N SER A 12 5.84 -1.90 21.28
CA SER A 12 4.38 -1.92 21.36
C SER A 12 3.91 -3.04 22.27
N THR A 13 3.04 -2.71 23.23
CA THR A 13 2.39 -3.69 24.11
C THR A 13 1.12 -4.30 23.49
N LEU A 14 0.60 -3.68 22.40
CA LEU A 14 -0.61 -4.11 21.74
C LEU A 14 -0.27 -4.89 20.46
N LEU A 15 -0.62 -6.16 20.43
CA LEU A 15 -0.40 -7.03 19.27
C LEU A 15 -1.74 -7.63 18.79
N PRO A 16 -1.94 -7.72 17.45
CA PRO A 16 -1.07 -7.19 16.40
C PRO A 16 -1.10 -5.65 16.32
N ALA A 17 -0.02 -5.04 15.84
CA ALA A 17 0.08 -3.58 15.71
C ALA A 17 -0.89 -3.00 14.66
N VAL A 18 -1.30 -3.80 13.68
CA VAL A 18 -2.30 -3.46 12.67
C VAL A 18 -3.36 -4.55 12.63
N VAL A 19 -4.63 -4.16 12.69
CA VAL A 19 -5.79 -5.05 12.69
C VAL A 19 -6.68 -4.74 11.49
N ASN A 20 -6.97 -5.75 10.69
CA ASN A 20 -7.95 -5.68 9.62
C ASN A 20 -9.32 -6.17 10.13
N TYR A 21 -10.35 -5.33 10.03
CA TYR A 21 -11.70 -5.69 10.46
C TYR A 21 -12.74 -5.37 9.38
N ARG A 22 -13.33 -6.41 8.79
CA ARG A 22 -14.36 -6.26 7.76
C ARG A 22 -15.77 -6.31 8.37
N VAL A 23 -16.56 -5.27 8.12
CA VAL A 23 -17.99 -5.18 8.44
C VAL A 23 -18.76 -5.65 7.21
N ALA A 24 -19.05 -6.95 7.14
CA ALA A 24 -19.56 -7.59 5.92
C ALA A 24 -20.96 -7.10 5.49
N ASP A 25 -21.79 -6.66 6.43
CA ASP A 25 -23.13 -6.08 6.19
C ASP A 25 -23.15 -4.56 6.13
N GLY A 26 -21.97 -3.93 6.21
CA GLY A 26 -21.84 -2.49 6.11
C GLY A 26 -22.10 -1.99 4.69
N GLN A 27 -22.89 -0.91 4.58
CA GLN A 27 -23.22 -0.30 3.31
C GLN A 27 -23.05 1.22 3.37
N ARG A 28 -22.38 1.76 2.35
CA ARG A 28 -22.31 3.20 2.19
C ARG A 28 -23.67 3.75 1.79
N MET A 29 -24.24 4.61 2.63
CA MET A 29 -25.56 5.18 2.42
C MET A 29 -25.48 6.51 1.66
N GLY A 30 -26.20 6.55 0.56
CA GLY A 30 -26.69 7.72 -0.16
C GLY A 30 -25.66 8.82 -0.48
N ARG A 31 -26.21 10.03 -0.62
CA ARG A 31 -25.48 11.25 -1.00
C ARG A 31 -24.44 11.68 0.04
N PHE A 32 -24.66 11.36 1.30
CA PHE A 32 -23.84 11.83 2.42
C PHE A 32 -22.61 10.97 2.71
N LYS A 33 -22.46 9.84 2.01
CA LYS A 33 -21.29 8.97 2.17
C LYS A 33 -21.08 8.56 3.64
N THR A 34 -22.12 8.03 4.27
CA THR A 34 -22.06 7.45 5.61
C THR A 34 -22.18 5.95 5.58
N ASN A 35 -21.61 5.27 6.57
CA ASN A 35 -21.74 3.84 6.79
C ASN A 35 -22.02 3.61 8.29
N PRO A 36 -23.32 3.59 8.70
CA PRO A 36 -23.68 3.46 10.10
C PRO A 36 -23.19 2.14 10.72
N LYS A 37 -23.11 1.06 9.96
CA LYS A 37 -22.62 -0.22 10.44
C LYS A 37 -21.11 -0.20 10.75
N GLU A 38 -20.32 0.52 9.98
CA GLU A 38 -18.92 0.75 10.36
C GLU A 38 -18.82 1.60 11.64
N ALA A 39 -19.67 2.61 11.80
CA ALA A 39 -19.67 3.44 13.02
C ALA A 39 -20.01 2.61 14.26
N GLU A 40 -21.09 1.80 14.20
CA GLU A 40 -21.49 0.87 15.25
C GLU A 40 -20.36 -0.12 15.59
N ALA A 41 -19.74 -0.73 14.56
CA ALA A 41 -18.64 -1.67 14.73
C ALA A 41 -17.42 -1.01 15.40
N ILE A 42 -17.02 0.18 14.96
CA ILE A 42 -15.89 0.91 15.55
C ILE A 42 -16.13 1.19 17.05
N VAL A 43 -17.31 1.69 17.42
CA VAL A 43 -17.62 2.01 18.80
C VAL A 43 -17.69 0.74 19.67
N THR A 44 -18.27 -0.35 19.13
CA THR A 44 -18.29 -1.65 19.79
C THR A 44 -16.88 -2.19 20.04
N LEU A 45 -16.01 -2.15 19.02
CA LEU A 45 -14.61 -2.57 19.12
C LEU A 45 -13.84 -1.70 20.11
N MET A 46 -14.06 -0.39 20.09
CA MET A 46 -13.44 0.55 21.03
C MET A 46 -13.83 0.20 22.47
N LYS A 47 -15.12 -0.05 22.75
CA LYS A 47 -15.59 -0.47 24.08
C LYS A 47 -14.94 -1.79 24.51
N ALA A 48 -14.90 -2.78 23.59
CA ALA A 48 -14.24 -4.05 23.87
C ALA A 48 -12.74 -3.89 24.19
N CYS A 49 -12.04 -2.99 23.49
CA CYS A 49 -10.65 -2.66 23.82
C CYS A 49 -10.54 -2.03 25.21
N MET A 50 -11.43 -1.10 25.56
CA MET A 50 -11.41 -0.42 26.87
C MET A 50 -11.61 -1.36 28.06
N GLU A 51 -12.28 -2.48 27.86
CA GLU A 51 -12.52 -3.52 28.87
C GLU A 51 -11.30 -4.44 29.12
N GLN A 52 -10.28 -4.37 28.27
CA GLN A 52 -9.07 -5.21 28.40
C GLN A 52 -7.97 -4.48 29.16
N ASP A 53 -7.23 -5.21 29.96
CA ASP A 53 -6.14 -4.66 30.79
C ASP A 53 -5.02 -4.03 29.96
N GLU A 54 -4.73 -4.58 28.77
CA GLU A 54 -3.68 -4.07 27.88
C GLU A 54 -3.95 -2.65 27.37
N TYR A 55 -5.23 -2.23 27.39
CA TYR A 55 -5.64 -0.89 26.96
C TYR A 55 -5.81 0.09 28.12
N GLN A 56 -5.39 -0.26 29.33
CA GLN A 56 -5.44 0.65 30.46
C GLN A 56 -4.59 1.90 30.19
N GLY A 57 -5.17 3.08 30.41
CA GLY A 57 -4.52 4.36 30.18
C GLY A 57 -4.25 4.72 28.73
N LYS A 58 -4.65 3.91 27.75
CA LYS A 58 -4.49 4.19 26.32
C LYS A 58 -5.49 5.23 25.84
N THR A 59 -5.03 6.07 24.92
CA THR A 59 -5.83 7.09 24.24
C THR A 59 -6.37 6.54 22.92
N PHE A 60 -7.56 6.99 22.51
CA PHE A 60 -8.24 6.48 21.33
C PHE A 60 -8.54 7.56 20.29
N GLY A 61 -8.43 7.20 19.02
CA GLY A 61 -8.78 8.06 17.91
C GLY A 61 -9.64 7.33 16.89
N VAL A 62 -10.53 8.05 16.21
CA VAL A 62 -11.28 7.55 15.07
C VAL A 62 -11.13 8.52 13.92
N ILE A 63 -10.68 8.03 12.77
CA ILE A 63 -10.48 8.84 11.57
C ILE A 63 -11.37 8.33 10.44
N SER A 64 -12.31 9.16 9.99
CA SER A 64 -13.03 8.89 8.73
C SER A 64 -12.17 9.28 7.53
N LEU A 65 -11.98 8.34 6.62
CA LEU A 65 -11.24 8.56 5.38
C LEU A 65 -12.12 9.17 4.28
N LEU A 66 -13.45 9.08 4.42
CA LEU A 66 -14.38 9.56 3.41
C LEU A 66 -15.53 10.37 4.06
N GLY A 67 -15.46 11.69 3.91
CA GLY A 67 -16.54 12.61 4.28
C GLY A 67 -16.67 12.93 5.76
N ASP A 68 -17.15 14.15 6.03
CA ASP A 68 -17.34 14.66 7.40
C ASP A 68 -18.64 14.16 8.03
N GLU A 69 -19.61 13.72 7.22
CA GLU A 69 -20.87 13.18 7.74
C GLU A 69 -20.66 11.86 8.49
N GLN A 70 -19.72 11.03 8.05
CA GLN A 70 -19.34 9.82 8.79
C GLN A 70 -18.76 10.15 10.17
N VAL A 71 -17.97 11.22 10.27
CA VAL A 71 -17.44 11.70 11.56
C VAL A 71 -18.61 12.01 12.52
N LYS A 72 -19.65 12.69 12.05
CA LYS A 72 -20.83 13.02 12.87
C LYS A 72 -21.59 11.77 13.31
N VAL A 73 -21.68 10.75 12.44
CA VAL A 73 -22.33 9.48 12.79
C VAL A 73 -21.54 8.79 13.88
N ILE A 74 -20.22 8.63 13.69
CA ILE A 74 -19.35 7.98 14.68
C ILE A 74 -19.34 8.75 15.99
N GLN A 75 -19.25 10.08 15.95
CA GLN A 75 -19.24 10.90 17.15
C GLN A 75 -20.52 10.73 17.96
N ARG A 76 -21.68 10.68 17.31
CA ARG A 76 -22.97 10.44 17.97
C ARG A 76 -23.00 9.07 18.65
N GLU A 77 -22.52 8.03 17.95
CA GLU A 77 -22.43 6.68 18.53
C GLU A 77 -21.50 6.66 19.75
N ILE A 78 -20.35 7.34 19.69
CA ILE A 78 -19.43 7.49 20.83
C ILE A 78 -20.14 8.15 22.03
N GLU A 79 -20.84 9.26 21.79
CA GLU A 79 -21.55 10.01 22.85
C GLU A 79 -22.72 9.22 23.46
N GLN A 80 -23.34 8.33 22.69
CA GLN A 80 -24.44 7.49 23.17
C GLN A 80 -23.97 6.25 23.94
N GLU A 81 -22.87 5.64 23.49
CA GLU A 81 -22.43 4.33 23.94
C GLU A 81 -21.27 4.36 24.95
N ILE A 82 -20.55 5.46 25.08
CA ILE A 82 -19.37 5.60 25.93
C ILE A 82 -19.64 6.70 26.99
N ASP A 83 -19.34 6.38 28.24
CA ASP A 83 -19.49 7.34 29.35
C ASP A 83 -18.61 8.59 29.12
N ALA A 84 -19.16 9.78 29.40
CA ALA A 84 -18.47 11.04 29.22
C ALA A 84 -17.12 11.12 29.97
N LYS A 85 -17.00 10.45 31.11
CA LYS A 85 -15.75 10.38 31.89
C LYS A 85 -14.70 9.58 31.13
N GLU A 86 -15.10 8.47 30.51
CA GLU A 86 -14.19 7.66 29.67
C GLU A 86 -13.76 8.43 28.42
N ILE A 87 -14.67 9.17 27.77
CA ILE A 87 -14.33 10.02 26.62
C ILE A 87 -13.22 11.00 26.97
N VAL A 88 -13.34 11.66 28.15
CA VAL A 88 -12.35 12.64 28.62
C VAL A 88 -11.06 11.96 29.07
N SER A 89 -11.16 10.93 29.94
CA SER A 89 -9.97 10.27 30.52
C SER A 89 -9.09 9.59 29.49
N ARG A 90 -9.70 9.04 28.43
CA ARG A 90 -9.00 8.36 27.34
C ARG A 90 -8.71 9.28 26.15
N ASN A 91 -8.98 10.57 26.29
CA ASN A 91 -8.73 11.59 25.27
C ASN A 91 -9.25 11.16 23.89
N ILE A 92 -10.49 10.66 23.84
CA ILE A 92 -11.10 10.15 22.60
C ILE A 92 -11.29 11.31 21.62
N LEU A 93 -10.74 11.16 20.43
CA LEU A 93 -10.89 12.13 19.34
C LEU A 93 -11.51 11.43 18.12
N CYS A 94 -12.57 12.01 17.57
CA CYS A 94 -13.18 11.60 16.32
C CYS A 94 -13.08 12.74 15.30
N GLY A 95 -12.61 12.43 14.08
CA GLY A 95 -12.44 13.46 13.06
C GLY A 95 -12.08 12.89 11.69
N ASN A 96 -11.76 13.78 10.77
CA ASN A 96 -11.13 13.43 9.50
C ASN A 96 -9.60 13.54 9.60
N SER A 97 -8.88 13.22 8.53
CA SER A 97 -7.41 13.29 8.52
C SER A 97 -6.84 14.68 8.81
N ALA A 98 -7.58 15.76 8.49
CA ALA A 98 -7.14 17.13 8.77
C ALA A 98 -7.25 17.46 10.27
N ASN A 99 -8.25 16.94 10.96
CA ASN A 99 -8.41 17.12 12.40
C ASN A 99 -7.28 16.44 13.20
N PHE A 100 -6.66 15.42 12.62
CA PHE A 100 -5.53 14.69 13.22
C PHE A 100 -4.16 15.20 12.76
N GLN A 101 -4.10 16.33 12.06
CA GLN A 101 -2.81 16.89 11.65
C GLN A 101 -2.05 17.42 12.88
N GLY A 102 -0.97 16.74 13.26
CA GLY A 102 -0.18 17.02 14.46
C GLY A 102 -0.68 16.33 15.72
N ASP A 103 -1.79 15.61 15.65
CA ASP A 103 -2.38 14.85 16.75
C ASP A 103 -2.15 13.34 16.58
N GLU A 104 -1.95 12.61 17.66
CA GLU A 104 -1.71 11.17 17.68
C GLU A 104 -2.49 10.54 18.84
N ARG A 105 -2.83 9.25 18.70
CA ARG A 105 -3.43 8.42 19.75
C ARG A 105 -2.73 7.08 19.84
N ASP A 106 -2.81 6.43 20.98
CA ASP A 106 -2.21 5.12 21.15
C ASP A 106 -2.93 4.11 20.25
N VAL A 107 -4.25 4.15 20.18
CA VAL A 107 -5.07 3.30 19.32
C VAL A 107 -5.88 4.15 18.36
N VAL A 108 -5.80 3.87 17.06
CA VAL A 108 -6.56 4.60 16.03
C VAL A 108 -7.41 3.63 15.21
N PHE A 109 -8.69 3.96 15.05
CA PHE A 109 -9.61 3.27 14.15
C PHE A 109 -9.79 4.10 12.87
N LEU A 110 -9.56 3.48 11.71
CA LEU A 110 -9.86 4.08 10.42
C LEU A 110 -11.20 3.55 9.91
N SER A 111 -12.13 4.44 9.56
CA SER A 111 -13.36 4.11 8.85
C SER A 111 -13.17 4.40 7.37
N LEU A 112 -13.23 3.37 6.52
CA LEU A 112 -13.10 3.51 5.07
C LEU A 112 -14.40 3.99 4.42
N VAL A 113 -15.54 3.73 5.06
CA VAL A 113 -16.91 4.15 4.68
C VAL A 113 -17.44 3.49 3.41
N ASP A 114 -16.61 3.31 2.39
CA ASP A 114 -17.01 2.74 1.11
C ASP A 114 -17.47 1.29 1.25
N SER A 115 -18.42 0.90 0.41
CA SER A 115 -18.87 -0.49 0.23
C SER A 115 -19.05 -0.79 -1.25
N GLY A 116 -18.93 -2.05 -1.62
CA GLY A 116 -19.34 -2.51 -2.95
C GLY A 116 -20.85 -2.34 -3.16
N ASP A 117 -21.24 -2.18 -4.40
CA ASP A 117 -22.65 -2.11 -4.82
C ASP A 117 -23.09 -3.36 -5.61
N GLY A 118 -22.18 -4.33 -5.72
CA GLY A 118 -22.40 -5.59 -6.46
C GLY A 118 -22.37 -5.45 -7.99
N THR A 119 -22.08 -4.27 -8.53
CA THR A 119 -22.03 -4.03 -9.99
C THR A 119 -20.62 -4.21 -10.55
N GLY A 120 -19.64 -4.46 -9.70
CA GLY A 120 -18.22 -4.64 -10.04
C GLY A 120 -17.31 -3.68 -9.29
N PRO A 121 -16.02 -3.63 -9.66
CA PRO A 121 -15.05 -2.81 -8.95
C PRO A 121 -15.37 -1.32 -8.98
N LEU A 122 -15.25 -0.68 -7.84
CA LEU A 122 -15.43 0.76 -7.67
C LEU A 122 -14.42 1.56 -8.51
N SER A 123 -14.74 2.84 -8.72
CA SER A 123 -13.79 3.79 -9.30
C SER A 123 -12.53 3.89 -8.46
N MET A 124 -11.37 3.82 -9.11
CA MET A 124 -10.06 3.85 -8.45
C MET A 124 -9.85 5.11 -7.63
N MET A 125 -9.25 4.95 -6.46
CA MET A 125 -8.93 6.03 -5.53
C MET A 125 -7.41 6.07 -5.27
N GLY A 126 -6.84 7.29 -5.12
CA GLY A 126 -5.41 7.46 -4.87
C GLY A 126 -4.54 7.32 -6.12
N PHE A 127 -5.11 7.51 -7.32
CA PHE A 127 -4.38 7.50 -8.58
C PHE A 127 -3.92 8.93 -8.94
N GLY A 128 -2.62 9.08 -9.19
CA GLY A 128 -2.00 10.37 -9.54
C GLY A 128 -1.12 10.98 -8.43
N VAL A 129 -0.22 11.88 -8.84
CA VAL A 129 0.87 12.43 -7.99
C VAL A 129 0.34 13.34 -6.88
N ASP A 130 -0.63 14.17 -7.20
CA ASP A 130 -1.20 15.18 -6.30
C ASP A 130 -2.55 14.77 -5.70
N ASP A 131 -2.85 13.49 -5.68
CA ASP A 131 -4.11 13.01 -5.16
C ASP A 131 -4.26 13.35 -3.67
N ALA A 132 -5.23 14.19 -3.38
CA ALA A 132 -5.57 14.59 -2.02
C ALA A 132 -5.92 13.37 -1.14
N MET A 133 -6.40 12.26 -1.73
CA MET A 133 -6.70 11.03 -1.01
C MET A 133 -5.43 10.33 -0.52
N ARG A 134 -4.35 10.27 -1.34
CA ARG A 134 -3.05 9.73 -0.88
C ARG A 134 -2.54 10.46 0.35
N LYS A 135 -2.63 11.80 0.36
CA LYS A 135 -2.23 12.61 1.51
C LYS A 135 -3.08 12.32 2.75
N ARG A 136 -4.39 12.15 2.59
CA ARG A 136 -5.31 11.78 3.68
C ARG A 136 -4.99 10.41 4.27
N TYR A 137 -4.77 9.41 3.41
CA TYR A 137 -4.42 8.06 3.86
C TYR A 137 -3.08 8.03 4.59
N ASN A 138 -2.06 8.73 4.07
CA ASN A 138 -0.75 8.83 4.71
C ASN A 138 -0.83 9.48 6.09
N VAL A 139 -1.59 10.59 6.22
CA VAL A 139 -1.80 11.23 7.53
C VAL A 139 -2.51 10.26 8.46
N ALA A 140 -3.61 9.65 8.04
CA ALA A 140 -4.43 8.78 8.89
C ALA A 140 -3.65 7.55 9.37
N ALA A 141 -2.95 6.86 8.47
CA ALA A 141 -2.18 5.66 8.80
C ALA A 141 -0.99 5.92 9.74
N SER A 142 -0.50 7.17 9.80
CA SER A 142 0.61 7.56 10.67
C SER A 142 0.18 8.14 12.04
N ARG A 143 -1.09 8.07 12.42
CA ARG A 143 -1.60 8.67 13.66
C ARG A 143 -1.69 7.73 14.85
N ALA A 144 -1.58 6.42 14.61
CA ALA A 144 -1.53 5.42 15.67
C ALA A 144 -0.11 5.29 16.24
N ARG A 145 0.02 5.30 17.56
CA ARG A 145 1.30 5.06 18.26
C ARG A 145 1.55 3.59 18.50
N ASP A 146 0.53 2.86 18.91
CA ASP A 146 0.65 1.46 19.33
C ASP A 146 -0.16 0.51 18.43
N GLN A 147 -1.41 0.88 18.05
CA GLN A 147 -2.26 0.00 17.27
C GLN A 147 -3.16 0.75 16.30
N LEU A 148 -3.20 0.27 15.06
CA LEU A 148 -4.05 0.76 13.98
C LEU A 148 -5.11 -0.28 13.62
N TRP A 149 -6.40 0.09 13.68
CA TRP A 149 -7.52 -0.72 13.21
C TRP A 149 -8.01 -0.18 11.86
N VAL A 150 -7.99 -1.02 10.85
CA VAL A 150 -8.55 -0.72 9.53
C VAL A 150 -9.93 -1.35 9.45
N VAL A 151 -10.97 -0.53 9.64
CA VAL A 151 -12.37 -0.97 9.62
C VAL A 151 -12.97 -0.61 8.27
N HIS A 152 -13.53 -1.60 7.58
CA HIS A 152 -14.06 -1.43 6.23
C HIS A 152 -15.20 -2.40 5.92
N SER A 153 -16.01 -2.04 4.92
CA SER A 153 -17.12 -2.88 4.42
C SER A 153 -16.86 -3.45 3.02
N LEU A 154 -15.64 -3.25 2.50
CA LEU A 154 -15.24 -3.65 1.16
C LEU A 154 -14.80 -5.11 1.10
N ASP A 155 -15.12 -5.76 -0.01
CA ASP A 155 -14.45 -6.97 -0.44
C ASP A 155 -13.27 -6.58 -1.33
N ALA A 156 -12.05 -6.71 -0.80
CA ALA A 156 -10.86 -6.21 -1.48
C ALA A 156 -10.60 -6.91 -2.83
N ALA A 157 -11.06 -8.16 -3.00
CA ALA A 157 -10.90 -8.90 -4.24
C ALA A 157 -11.92 -8.48 -5.32
N ASN A 158 -13.18 -8.25 -4.91
CA ASN A 158 -14.28 -8.05 -5.83
C ASN A 158 -14.63 -6.57 -6.04
N ASP A 159 -14.49 -5.74 -5.00
CA ASP A 159 -14.92 -4.34 -5.02
C ASP A 159 -13.82 -3.36 -5.44
N LEU A 160 -12.55 -3.78 -5.44
CA LEU A 160 -11.42 -2.89 -5.65
C LEU A 160 -10.50 -3.37 -6.77
N LYS A 161 -10.05 -2.42 -7.58
CA LYS A 161 -9.06 -2.67 -8.63
C LYS A 161 -7.66 -2.79 -8.03
N PRO A 162 -6.76 -3.58 -8.67
CA PRO A 162 -5.34 -3.56 -8.34
C PRO A 162 -4.78 -2.12 -8.35
N GLY A 163 -3.94 -1.79 -7.36
CA GLY A 163 -3.38 -0.44 -7.22
C GLY A 163 -4.28 0.59 -6.53
N ASP A 164 -5.55 0.26 -6.23
CA ASP A 164 -6.43 1.15 -5.45
C ASP A 164 -5.89 1.34 -4.03
N MET A 165 -5.88 2.58 -3.56
CA MET A 165 -5.33 2.93 -2.24
C MET A 165 -6.05 2.21 -1.10
N ARG A 166 -7.38 2.00 -1.22
CA ARG A 166 -8.17 1.25 -0.25
C ARG A 166 -7.72 -0.21 -0.21
N LYS A 167 -7.53 -0.83 -1.39
CA LYS A 167 -7.03 -2.20 -1.49
C LYS A 167 -5.67 -2.35 -0.83
N ARG A 168 -4.72 -1.47 -1.17
CA ARG A 168 -3.37 -1.48 -0.57
C ARG A 168 -3.39 -1.39 0.95
N LEU A 169 -4.26 -0.53 1.51
CA LEU A 169 -4.40 -0.40 2.96
C LEU A 169 -5.00 -1.67 3.59
N ILE A 170 -6.03 -2.26 2.96
CA ILE A 170 -6.67 -3.48 3.44
C ILE A 170 -5.71 -4.67 3.36
N ASP A 171 -5.02 -4.84 2.22
CA ASP A 171 -4.05 -5.92 2.02
C ASP A 171 -2.88 -5.80 3.03
N TYR A 172 -2.35 -4.59 3.23
CA TYR A 172 -1.35 -4.34 4.27
C TYR A 172 -1.87 -4.69 5.66
N ALA A 173 -3.09 -4.29 6.01
CA ALA A 173 -3.66 -4.59 7.33
C ALA A 173 -3.96 -6.08 7.52
N ALA A 174 -4.24 -6.81 6.44
CA ALA A 174 -4.43 -8.26 6.46
C ALA A 174 -3.10 -9.03 6.65
N ASN A 175 -2.01 -8.52 6.05
CA ASN A 175 -0.68 -9.11 6.17
C ASN A 175 0.43 -8.03 6.20
N PRO A 176 0.66 -7.39 7.36
CA PRO A 176 1.65 -6.31 7.48
C PRO A 176 3.09 -6.74 7.17
N HIS A 177 3.41 -8.01 7.40
CA HIS A 177 4.78 -8.52 7.21
C HIS A 177 5.12 -8.87 5.76
N ALA A 178 4.12 -9.04 4.88
CA ALA A 178 4.38 -9.35 3.48
C ALA A 178 5.20 -8.25 2.77
N LEU A 179 4.93 -6.98 3.08
CA LEU A 179 5.69 -5.84 2.53
C LEU A 179 7.09 -5.71 3.15
N ASP A 180 7.24 -6.04 4.44
CA ASP A 180 8.54 -5.96 5.12
C ASP A 180 9.53 -6.97 4.54
N VAL A 181 9.09 -8.18 4.25
CA VAL A 181 9.91 -9.22 3.59
C VAL A 181 10.32 -8.76 2.19
N GLN A 182 9.37 -8.28 1.39
CA GLN A 182 9.65 -7.79 0.04
C GLN A 182 10.63 -6.62 0.02
N HIS A 183 10.48 -5.65 0.93
CA HIS A 183 11.40 -4.50 1.01
C HIS A 183 12.79 -4.92 1.44
N THR A 184 12.93 -5.87 2.36
CA THR A 184 14.23 -6.39 2.79
C THR A 184 14.94 -7.10 1.64
N GLU A 185 14.23 -7.89 0.84
CA GLU A 185 14.77 -8.55 -0.33
C GLU A 185 15.18 -7.55 -1.43
N ILE A 186 14.36 -6.53 -1.67
CA ILE A 186 14.64 -5.45 -2.62
C ILE A 186 15.91 -4.68 -2.20
N GLU A 187 16.06 -4.31 -0.92
CA GLU A 187 17.25 -3.62 -0.42
C GLU A 187 18.52 -4.49 -0.56
N ALA A 188 18.40 -5.80 -0.32
CA ALA A 188 19.53 -6.72 -0.41
C ALA A 188 20.04 -6.96 -1.83
N HIS A 189 19.17 -6.81 -2.84
CA HIS A 189 19.48 -7.14 -4.23
C HIS A 189 19.66 -5.94 -5.17
N SER A 190 19.40 -4.71 -4.72
CA SER A 190 19.61 -3.50 -5.53
C SER A 190 21.08 -3.09 -5.57
N GLU A 191 21.65 -2.92 -6.77
CA GLU A 191 23.04 -2.49 -6.96
C GLU A 191 23.22 -0.98 -6.86
N SER A 192 22.14 -0.20 -6.97
CA SER A 192 22.18 1.27 -6.90
C SER A 192 20.97 1.85 -6.17
N PRO A 193 21.11 3.06 -5.56
CA PRO A 193 19.97 3.78 -4.97
C PRO A 193 18.84 4.07 -5.97
N PHE A 194 19.16 4.15 -7.25
CA PHE A 194 18.19 4.36 -8.32
C PHE A 194 17.37 3.10 -8.59
N GLU A 195 18.00 1.94 -8.74
CA GLU A 195 17.33 0.66 -8.85
C GLU A 195 16.43 0.38 -7.65
N LEU A 196 16.95 0.63 -6.44
CA LEU A 196 16.19 0.52 -5.20
C LEU A 196 14.92 1.38 -5.23
N ALA A 197 15.04 2.63 -5.64
CA ALA A 197 13.90 3.56 -5.68
C ALA A 197 12.83 3.10 -6.69
N VAL A 198 13.23 2.63 -7.87
CA VAL A 198 12.34 2.10 -8.90
C VAL A 198 11.67 0.81 -8.42
N ALA A 199 12.45 -0.14 -7.92
CA ALA A 199 11.94 -1.42 -7.43
C ALA A 199 10.94 -1.23 -6.28
N THR A 200 11.27 -0.38 -5.30
CA THR A 200 10.38 -0.05 -4.18
C THR A 200 9.07 0.58 -4.69
N ASN A 201 9.15 1.53 -5.63
CA ASN A 201 7.95 2.17 -6.18
C ASN A 201 7.01 1.19 -6.90
N LEU A 202 7.56 0.28 -7.70
CA LEU A 202 6.77 -0.74 -8.39
C LEU A 202 6.22 -1.79 -7.42
N SER A 203 7.02 -2.24 -6.46
CA SER A 203 6.57 -3.16 -5.40
C SER A 203 5.45 -2.55 -4.58
N ASP A 204 5.59 -1.29 -4.19
CA ASP A 204 4.55 -0.52 -3.50
C ASP A 204 3.24 -0.38 -4.30
N ARG A 205 3.31 -0.49 -5.62
CA ARG A 205 2.15 -0.52 -6.52
C ARG A 205 1.57 -1.92 -6.72
N GLY A 206 2.16 -2.94 -6.07
CA GLY A 206 1.69 -4.32 -6.11
C GLY A 206 2.26 -5.14 -7.27
N TYR A 207 3.31 -4.68 -7.95
CA TYR A 207 3.97 -5.49 -8.98
C TYR A 207 4.92 -6.51 -8.36
N HIS A 208 4.86 -7.75 -8.84
CA HIS A 208 5.81 -8.79 -8.49
C HIS A 208 7.11 -8.58 -9.26
N LEU A 209 8.21 -8.37 -8.54
CA LEU A 209 9.52 -8.09 -9.10
C LEU A 209 10.55 -9.13 -8.64
N VAL A 210 11.37 -9.59 -9.57
CA VAL A 210 12.59 -10.34 -9.26
C VAL A 210 13.77 -9.53 -9.75
N GLN A 211 14.67 -9.18 -8.83
CA GLN A 211 15.86 -8.41 -9.14
C GLN A 211 17.02 -9.29 -9.54
N GLN A 212 17.95 -8.69 -10.29
CA GLN A 212 19.20 -9.34 -10.71
C GLN A 212 18.99 -10.68 -11.42
N TRP A 213 17.98 -10.71 -12.30
CA TRP A 213 17.60 -11.91 -13.04
C TRP A 213 18.68 -12.36 -14.02
N LYS A 214 19.09 -13.63 -13.97
CA LYS A 214 20.10 -14.20 -14.86
C LYS A 214 19.48 -14.84 -16.08
N VAL A 215 19.97 -14.47 -17.29
CA VAL A 215 19.63 -15.08 -18.56
C VAL A 215 20.92 -15.53 -19.25
N GLY A 216 21.31 -16.77 -19.05
CA GLY A 216 22.61 -17.27 -19.52
C GLY A 216 23.77 -16.50 -18.88
N ALA A 217 24.57 -15.81 -19.69
CA ALA A 217 25.68 -14.98 -19.25
C ALA A 217 25.24 -13.53 -18.89
N TYR A 218 24.00 -13.18 -19.14
CA TYR A 218 23.47 -11.82 -18.95
C TYR A 218 22.73 -11.71 -17.62
N ARG A 219 22.68 -10.47 -17.11
CA ARG A 219 21.99 -10.13 -15.88
C ARG A 219 21.11 -8.91 -16.13
N LEU A 220 19.84 -9.02 -15.79
CA LEU A 220 18.84 -7.95 -15.91
C LEU A 220 18.66 -7.31 -14.54
N ASP A 221 18.51 -5.98 -14.47
CA ASP A 221 18.39 -5.26 -13.19
C ASP A 221 17.15 -5.75 -12.43
N MET A 222 16.00 -5.84 -13.11
CA MET A 222 14.80 -6.44 -12.53
C MET A 222 13.87 -6.98 -13.63
N VAL A 223 13.01 -7.92 -13.24
CA VAL A 223 11.98 -8.51 -14.11
C VAL A 223 10.63 -8.42 -13.40
N ALA A 224 9.66 -7.81 -14.06
CA ALA A 224 8.27 -7.79 -13.59
C ALA A 224 7.55 -9.04 -14.12
N LEU A 225 6.84 -9.73 -13.22
CA LEU A 225 6.15 -10.99 -13.48
C LEU A 225 4.64 -10.84 -13.32
N CYS A 226 3.86 -11.48 -14.20
CA CYS A 226 2.43 -11.64 -14.06
C CYS A 226 1.97 -12.92 -14.75
N GLY A 227 1.65 -13.96 -13.99
CA GLY A 227 1.34 -15.29 -14.53
C GLY A 227 2.50 -15.83 -15.36
N LYS A 228 2.31 -16.02 -16.68
CA LYS A 228 3.34 -16.49 -17.63
C LYS A 228 4.09 -15.35 -18.33
N LYS A 229 3.73 -14.12 -18.10
CA LYS A 229 4.31 -12.96 -18.75
C LYS A 229 5.47 -12.41 -17.93
N MET A 230 6.52 -11.99 -18.61
CA MET A 230 7.73 -11.41 -18.03
C MET A 230 8.15 -10.19 -18.85
N VAL A 231 8.55 -9.13 -18.15
CA VAL A 231 9.09 -7.91 -18.76
C VAL A 231 10.33 -7.49 -17.99
N ALA A 232 11.44 -7.31 -18.68
CA ALA A 232 12.68 -6.79 -18.11
C ALA A 232 12.58 -5.26 -17.92
N ILE A 233 13.06 -4.77 -16.78
CA ILE A 233 13.17 -3.36 -16.48
C ILE A 233 14.64 -3.06 -16.23
N GLU A 234 15.22 -2.19 -17.04
CA GLU A 234 16.60 -1.76 -16.94
C GLU A 234 16.67 -0.31 -16.46
N CYS A 235 17.49 -0.08 -15.45
CA CYS A 235 17.71 1.22 -14.84
C CYS A 235 19.01 1.84 -15.33
N ASP A 236 18.95 2.59 -16.42
CA ASP A 236 20.12 3.23 -17.04
C ASP A 236 20.56 4.45 -16.19
N GLY A 237 21.51 4.25 -15.26
CA GLY A 237 22.17 5.32 -14.52
C GLY A 237 23.02 6.21 -15.44
N GLU A 238 23.55 7.33 -14.93
CA GLU A 238 24.38 8.29 -15.65
C GLU A 238 25.78 7.75 -16.02
N ARG A 239 25.87 6.57 -16.65
CA ARG A 239 27.13 6.04 -17.18
C ARG A 239 27.46 6.54 -18.59
N TRP A 240 27.25 7.82 -18.83
CA TRP A 240 27.50 8.46 -20.14
C TRP A 240 28.98 8.65 -20.50
N HIS A 241 29.91 8.15 -19.71
CA HIS A 241 31.34 8.20 -20.00
C HIS A 241 31.94 6.86 -20.41
N SER A 242 31.15 5.85 -20.68
CA SER A 242 31.64 4.58 -21.25
C SER A 242 31.66 4.70 -22.75
N GLY A 243 32.85 4.50 -23.36
CA GLY A 243 33.11 4.71 -24.80
C GLY A 243 32.21 3.90 -25.74
N GLU A 244 32.29 4.20 -27.04
CA GLU A 244 31.49 3.61 -28.12
C GLU A 244 31.43 2.06 -28.11
N GLU A 245 32.45 1.41 -27.58
CA GLU A 245 32.55 -0.03 -27.45
C GLU A 245 31.51 -0.64 -26.50
N LYS A 246 31.30 0.00 -25.34
CA LYS A 246 30.31 -0.44 -24.34
C LYS A 246 28.87 -0.22 -24.78
N VAL A 247 28.62 0.86 -25.51
CA VAL A 247 27.29 1.12 -26.11
C VAL A 247 26.94 0.06 -27.14
N ARG A 248 27.95 -0.40 -27.91
CA ARG A 248 27.77 -1.50 -28.90
C ARG A 248 27.47 -2.83 -28.17
N GLU A 249 28.22 -3.16 -27.14
CA GLU A 249 28.00 -4.37 -26.33
C GLU A 249 26.60 -4.40 -25.72
N ASP A 250 26.12 -3.28 -25.16
CA ASP A 250 24.79 -3.17 -24.59
C ASP A 250 23.68 -3.32 -25.66
N MET A 251 23.88 -2.75 -26.87
CA MET A 251 22.96 -2.94 -27.99
C MET A 251 22.93 -4.37 -28.49
N GLU A 252 24.09 -5.00 -28.60
CA GLU A 252 24.19 -6.43 -29.03
C GLU A 252 23.52 -7.34 -28.01
N ARG A 253 23.76 -7.11 -26.71
CA ARG A 253 23.11 -7.80 -25.59
C ARG A 253 21.58 -7.69 -25.68
N GLN A 254 21.06 -6.49 -25.84
CA GLN A 254 19.63 -6.25 -25.95
C GLN A 254 19.05 -6.97 -27.17
N THR A 255 19.70 -6.86 -28.32
CA THR A 255 19.25 -7.53 -29.56
C THR A 255 19.17 -9.05 -29.39
N ILE A 256 20.10 -9.65 -28.68
CA ILE A 256 20.09 -11.10 -28.40
C ILE A 256 18.91 -11.46 -27.49
N LEU A 257 18.68 -10.71 -26.44
CA LEU A 257 17.60 -10.96 -25.48
C LEU A 257 16.22 -10.73 -26.11
N GLU A 258 16.07 -9.70 -26.95
CA GLU A 258 14.82 -9.45 -27.68
C GLU A 258 14.51 -10.61 -28.70
N ARG A 259 15.51 -11.16 -29.34
CA ARG A 259 15.35 -12.37 -30.20
C ARG A 259 14.93 -13.61 -29.41
N LEU A 260 15.30 -13.67 -28.13
CA LEU A 260 14.85 -14.71 -27.20
C LEU A 260 13.43 -14.45 -26.64
N GLY A 261 12.78 -13.36 -27.06
CA GLY A 261 11.41 -13.03 -26.71
C GLY A 261 11.28 -12.10 -25.50
N TRP A 262 12.39 -11.60 -24.97
CA TRP A 262 12.36 -10.61 -23.88
C TRP A 262 11.82 -9.28 -24.37
N ARG A 263 11.00 -8.63 -23.52
CA ARG A 263 10.53 -7.26 -23.69
C ARG A 263 11.18 -6.39 -22.64
N PHE A 264 11.53 -5.17 -22.99
CA PHE A 264 12.26 -4.25 -22.13
C PHE A 264 11.51 -2.96 -21.90
N ILE A 265 11.57 -2.47 -20.65
CA ILE A 265 11.25 -1.10 -20.26
C ILE A 265 12.53 -0.48 -19.73
N ARG A 266 12.97 0.62 -20.34
CA ARG A 266 14.15 1.34 -19.90
C ARG A 266 13.78 2.59 -19.16
N ILE A 267 14.45 2.80 -18.03
CA ILE A 267 14.26 3.98 -17.17
C ILE A 267 15.61 4.69 -17.09
N ARG A 268 15.67 5.90 -17.65
CA ARG A 268 16.88 6.72 -17.57
C ARG A 268 16.93 7.46 -16.23
N GLY A 269 18.09 7.44 -15.57
CA GLY A 269 18.28 8.14 -14.30
C GLY A 269 17.95 9.63 -14.41
N SER A 270 18.38 10.29 -15.50
CA SER A 270 18.08 11.73 -15.74
C SER A 270 16.57 12.01 -15.86
N GLU A 271 15.80 11.11 -16.46
CA GLU A 271 14.35 11.22 -16.56
C GLU A 271 13.69 11.02 -15.18
N TYR A 272 14.09 9.97 -14.48
CA TYR A 272 13.57 9.65 -13.17
C TYR A 272 13.83 10.74 -12.13
N TYR A 273 15.07 11.25 -12.04
CA TYR A 273 15.40 12.28 -11.05
C TYR A 273 14.75 13.63 -11.36
N ARG A 274 14.45 13.93 -12.62
CA ARG A 274 13.77 15.15 -13.03
C ARG A 274 12.28 15.11 -12.74
N ALA A 275 11.61 13.99 -13.02
CA ALA A 275 10.17 13.82 -12.89
C ALA A 275 9.83 12.37 -12.46
N PRO A 276 10.08 11.99 -11.18
CA PRO A 276 9.98 10.61 -10.72
C PRO A 276 8.61 10.00 -10.97
N GLU A 277 7.56 10.73 -10.63
CA GLU A 277 6.20 10.22 -10.71
C GLU A 277 5.72 10.07 -12.17
N GLU A 278 5.98 11.04 -13.04
CA GLU A 278 5.64 10.94 -14.46
C GLU A 278 6.37 9.77 -15.11
N THR A 279 7.63 9.58 -14.74
CA THR A 279 8.43 8.44 -15.22
C THR A 279 7.81 7.11 -14.76
N MET A 280 7.40 7.01 -13.51
CA MET A 280 6.79 5.79 -12.99
C MET A 280 5.39 5.54 -13.56
N GLU A 281 4.62 6.58 -13.86
CA GLU A 281 3.33 6.45 -14.56
C GLU A 281 3.52 5.91 -15.99
N ARG A 282 4.54 6.39 -16.70
CA ARG A 282 4.93 5.84 -18.00
C ARG A 282 5.27 4.35 -17.89
N VAL A 283 6.11 3.97 -16.93
CA VAL A 283 6.52 2.57 -16.70
C VAL A 283 5.30 1.69 -16.41
N VAL A 284 4.40 2.13 -15.54
CA VAL A 284 3.15 1.42 -15.24
C VAL A 284 2.27 1.26 -16.48
N SER A 285 2.15 2.31 -17.30
CA SER A 285 1.40 2.25 -18.56
C SER A 285 2.02 1.23 -19.54
N GLU A 286 3.35 1.19 -19.64
CA GLU A 286 4.06 0.22 -20.49
C GLU A 286 3.91 -1.23 -19.96
N LEU A 287 4.01 -1.43 -18.65
CA LEU A 287 3.75 -2.73 -18.00
C LEU A 287 2.34 -3.23 -18.33
N THR A 288 1.34 -2.37 -18.17
CA THR A 288 -0.06 -2.70 -18.52
C THR A 288 -0.20 -3.04 -20.00
N ALA A 289 0.45 -2.29 -20.90
CA ALA A 289 0.44 -2.58 -22.34
C ALA A 289 1.06 -3.94 -22.67
N PHE A 290 2.04 -4.41 -21.89
CA PHE A 290 2.59 -5.74 -21.98
C PHE A 290 1.76 -6.81 -21.24
N GLY A 291 0.70 -6.39 -20.56
CA GLY A 291 -0.20 -7.25 -19.81
C GLY A 291 0.41 -7.75 -18.50
N ILE A 292 1.30 -6.97 -17.91
CA ILE A 292 1.78 -7.12 -16.54
C ILE A 292 0.91 -6.23 -15.67
N GLU A 293 0.17 -6.83 -14.78
CA GLU A 293 -0.72 -6.15 -13.84
C GLU A 293 -0.24 -6.37 -12.41
N PRO A 294 -0.59 -5.48 -11.46
CA PRO A 294 -0.31 -5.70 -10.05
C PRO A 294 -0.95 -7.01 -9.56
N GLU A 295 -0.25 -7.75 -8.72
CA GLU A 295 -0.74 -9.02 -8.17
C GLU A 295 -1.95 -8.83 -7.27
N THR A 296 -2.89 -9.78 -7.34
CA THR A 296 -3.94 -9.95 -6.35
C THR A 296 -3.44 -10.88 -5.23
N ALA A 297 -4.03 -10.79 -4.03
CA ALA A 297 -3.62 -11.61 -2.88
C ALA A 297 -3.68 -13.13 -3.13
N GLU A 298 -4.45 -13.58 -4.14
CA GLU A 298 -4.51 -14.98 -4.55
C GLU A 298 -3.36 -15.39 -5.50
N ASP A 299 -2.78 -14.44 -6.21
CA ASP A 299 -1.70 -14.69 -7.16
C ASP A 299 -0.33 -14.80 -6.47
N SER A 300 -0.14 -14.17 -5.31
CA SER A 300 1.16 -14.11 -4.63
C SER A 300 1.69 -15.50 -4.22
N ASN A 301 0.83 -16.40 -3.76
CA ASN A 301 1.23 -17.77 -3.39
C ASN A 301 1.64 -18.64 -4.60
N SER A 302 1.07 -18.38 -5.77
CA SER A 302 1.42 -19.11 -7.01
C SER A 302 2.67 -18.57 -7.69
N SER A 303 2.96 -17.26 -7.51
CA SER A 303 4.14 -16.60 -8.09
C SER A 303 5.42 -16.92 -7.33
N GLU A 304 5.38 -17.05 -6.02
CA GLU A 304 6.55 -17.45 -5.21
C GLU A 304 7.02 -18.87 -5.52
N GLN A 305 6.09 -19.84 -5.64
CA GLN A 305 6.42 -21.20 -6.04
C GLN A 305 7.06 -21.23 -7.43
N ARG A 306 6.57 -20.44 -8.34
CA ARG A 306 7.04 -20.39 -9.71
C ARG A 306 8.37 -19.67 -9.86
N THR A 307 8.61 -18.61 -9.10
CA THR A 307 9.91 -17.93 -9.05
C THR A 307 10.99 -18.91 -8.61
N SER A 308 10.70 -19.74 -7.60
CA SER A 308 11.60 -20.81 -7.16
C SER A 308 11.88 -21.87 -8.24
N GLU A 309 10.88 -22.22 -9.07
CA GLU A 309 11.04 -23.15 -10.20
C GLU A 309 11.84 -22.56 -11.37
N LEU A 310 11.71 -21.25 -11.61
CA LEU A 310 12.43 -20.56 -12.70
C LEU A 310 13.89 -20.21 -12.37
N LEU A 311 14.23 -20.14 -11.07
CA LEU A 311 15.59 -19.87 -10.60
C LEU A 311 16.39 -21.14 -10.31
N SER A 312 15.77 -22.33 -10.33
CA SER A 312 16.41 -23.64 -10.20
C SER A 312 16.87 -24.18 -11.56
#